data_f9fdb22ca559678a4978ed85e8c41db1
#
_entry.id   f9fdb22ca559678a4978ed85e8c41db1
#
_cell.length_a   1.000
_cell.length_b   1.000
_cell.length_c   1.000
_cell.angle_alpha   90.00
_cell.angle_beta   90.00
_cell.angle_gamma   90.00
#
_symmetry.space_group_name_H-M   'P 1'
#
loop_
_entity.id
_entity.type
_entity.pdbx_description
1 polymer ?
#
loop_
_entity_poly.entity_id
_entity_poly.type
_entity_poly.pdbx_seq_one_letter_code
_entity_poly.pdbx_strand_id
1 'polypeptide(L)'
;FPYPEYPFVHQTVAAPGVRFSHPANVLLMFIEGLDRRFLNKTVANVRVTPFLDQLRNDSIYFEHFFANGVQTARGLFSTLCSYYPRQGTAAMKTRYLHDYACMPSLLRERGYRTEMVIGYDRDLNRLHVFMSRNGLHQLFDRSQFPPEAEEIGAVASTGRPDGALLDLMRSRVEHLRTTGSPFCLTAMTIGTHHPFAVPASATHPDIQSLKSEPDGFLASLRYVDLELERVLKGMKRDGLLKDTVVFILGDHGRHEKIGQTDLEKQAGHFMSPLFIWVDESLREPDTYRPRTVTAVASQVDLLPTILGLNGVTPRLSPSMGRDLSCLLRSDCLEDNVAFLSSVYDDLIGLADRDGLLLYSLRSRTLRRADLDLKEVAVPVGSANPAVADRYRKMLALYVASNTILNQNKIWSWKEFGQKL
;
A
#
# COMPACT_ATOMS: atom_id res chain seq x y z
N PHE A 1 -0.73 -20.83 -21.01
CA PHE A 1 -1.27 -20.67 -19.65
C PHE A 1 -1.66 -22.05 -19.12
N PRO A 2 -1.18 -22.47 -17.93
CA PRO A 2 -1.53 -23.79 -17.37
C PRO A 2 -3.04 -23.90 -17.03
N TYR A 3 -3.70 -22.75 -16.88
CA TYR A 3 -5.14 -22.66 -16.63
C TYR A 3 -5.75 -21.60 -17.55
N PRO A 4 -6.28 -21.96 -18.74
CA PRO A 4 -6.87 -21.00 -19.69
C PRO A 4 -8.04 -20.18 -19.10
N GLU A 5 -8.75 -20.77 -18.15
CA GLU A 5 -9.87 -20.12 -17.43
C GLU A 5 -9.38 -19.04 -16.45
N TYR A 6 -8.13 -19.17 -15.98
CA TYR A 6 -7.47 -18.30 -15.00
C TYR A 6 -6.08 -17.89 -15.53
N PRO A 7 -5.99 -16.98 -16.47
CA PRO A 7 -4.77 -16.72 -17.25
C PRO A 7 -3.61 -16.14 -16.43
N PHE A 8 -3.82 -15.69 -15.19
CA PHE A 8 -2.77 -15.21 -14.30
C PHE A 8 -2.31 -16.20 -13.25
N VAL A 9 -2.96 -17.35 -13.15
CA VAL A 9 -2.48 -18.39 -12.25
C VAL A 9 -1.19 -18.96 -12.85
N HIS A 10 -0.12 -18.85 -12.08
CA HIS A 10 1.21 -19.29 -12.46
C HIS A 10 1.85 -20.15 -11.37
N GLN A 11 2.81 -20.96 -11.75
CA GLN A 11 3.64 -21.66 -10.77
C GLN A 11 4.55 -20.64 -10.09
N THR A 12 4.54 -20.68 -8.75
CA THR A 12 5.43 -19.83 -7.98
C THR A 12 6.85 -20.39 -8.07
N VAL A 13 7.74 -19.61 -8.62
CA VAL A 13 9.18 -19.89 -8.52
C VAL A 13 9.61 -19.37 -7.16
N ALA A 14 10.11 -20.25 -6.30
CA ALA A 14 10.65 -19.84 -5.01
C ALA A 14 11.83 -18.88 -5.27
N ALA A 15 11.64 -17.61 -5.00
CA ALA A 15 12.75 -16.67 -5.02
C ALA A 15 13.72 -17.01 -3.88
N PRO A 16 15.04 -16.82 -4.05
CA PRO A 16 16.02 -16.94 -2.97
C PRO A 16 15.89 -15.75 -2.00
N GLY A 17 14.71 -15.59 -1.41
CA GLY A 17 14.37 -14.48 -0.52
C GLY A 17 14.75 -14.72 0.94
N VAL A 18 14.68 -13.66 1.73
CA VAL A 18 14.73 -13.74 3.19
C VAL A 18 13.46 -14.42 3.67
N ARG A 19 13.60 -15.34 4.61
CA ARG A 19 12.48 -15.97 5.33
C ARG A 19 12.74 -15.82 6.80
N PHE A 20 11.68 -15.56 7.54
CA PHE A 20 11.77 -15.57 9.01
C PHE A 20 11.89 -17.01 9.53
N SER A 21 12.60 -17.18 10.64
CA SER A 21 12.79 -18.49 11.31
C SER A 21 11.49 -19.06 11.87
N HIS A 22 10.50 -18.22 12.12
CA HIS A 22 9.17 -18.58 12.59
C HIS A 22 8.13 -17.59 12.03
N PRO A 23 6.82 -17.92 12.07
CA PRO A 23 5.77 -17.03 11.60
C PRO A 23 5.78 -15.69 12.33
N ALA A 24 5.98 -14.61 11.60
CA ALA A 24 5.98 -13.26 12.14
C ALA A 24 4.58 -12.68 12.22
N ASN A 25 4.30 -11.90 13.26
CA ASN A 25 3.15 -11.01 13.24
C ASN A 25 3.32 -9.93 12.16
N VAL A 26 2.24 -9.56 11.53
CA VAL A 26 2.24 -8.54 10.46
C VAL A 26 1.39 -7.34 10.91
N LEU A 27 2.01 -6.17 10.93
CA LEU A 27 1.32 -4.90 11.10
C LEU A 27 1.41 -4.12 9.78
N LEU A 28 0.28 -3.98 9.09
CA LEU A 28 0.19 -3.32 7.79
C LEU A 28 -0.55 -1.99 7.95
N MET A 29 0.17 -0.87 7.78
CA MET A 29 -0.34 0.47 8.05
C MET A 29 -0.43 1.27 6.75
N PHE A 30 -1.65 1.62 6.37
CA PHE A 30 -1.90 2.56 5.28
C PHE A 30 -2.10 3.96 5.84
N ILE A 31 -1.32 4.89 5.34
CA ILE A 31 -1.49 6.32 5.61
C ILE A 31 -2.19 6.93 4.39
N GLU A 32 -3.39 7.44 4.59
CA GLU A 32 -4.22 8.06 3.54
C GLU A 32 -3.41 9.11 2.77
N GLY A 33 -3.32 8.96 1.44
CA GLY A 33 -2.68 9.92 0.57
C GLY A 33 -1.20 10.19 0.86
N LEU A 34 -0.48 9.28 1.56
CA LEU A 34 0.94 9.46 1.85
C LEU A 34 1.77 9.44 0.57
N ASP A 35 2.33 10.57 0.25
CA ASP A 35 3.11 10.80 -0.95
C ASP A 35 4.59 10.99 -0.59
N ARG A 36 5.47 10.21 -1.22
CA ARG A 36 6.92 10.27 -0.95
C ARG A 36 7.54 11.67 -1.18
N ARG A 37 6.90 12.53 -1.99
CA ARG A 37 7.37 13.90 -2.26
C ARG A 37 7.29 14.81 -1.02
N PHE A 38 6.60 14.38 0.04
CA PHE A 38 6.54 15.10 1.31
C PHE A 38 7.55 14.60 2.35
N LEU A 39 8.24 13.49 2.09
CA LEU A 39 9.36 13.06 2.94
C LEU A 39 10.54 14.03 2.80
N ASN A 40 11.25 14.24 3.89
CA ASN A 40 12.35 15.21 4.01
C ASN A 40 11.97 16.67 3.69
N LYS A 41 10.67 16.99 3.60
CA LYS A 41 10.20 18.32 3.27
C LYS A 41 10.15 19.20 4.51
N THR A 42 10.64 20.45 4.34
CA THR A 42 10.53 21.51 5.35
C THR A 42 9.69 22.64 4.77
N VAL A 43 8.67 23.07 5.51
CA VAL A 43 7.77 24.16 5.16
C VAL A 43 7.60 25.04 6.39
N ALA A 44 7.63 26.37 6.24
CA ALA A 44 7.55 27.31 7.36
C ALA A 44 8.53 26.99 8.52
N ASN A 45 9.74 26.55 8.21
CA ASN A 45 10.78 26.05 9.14
C ASN A 45 10.38 24.80 9.96
N VAL A 46 9.33 24.11 9.58
CA VAL A 46 8.88 22.86 10.21
C VAL A 46 9.18 21.69 9.29
N ARG A 47 9.84 20.63 9.81
CA ARG A 47 9.90 19.33 9.14
C ARG A 47 8.52 18.69 9.16
N VAL A 48 8.01 18.30 7.98
CA VAL A 48 6.64 17.79 7.86
C VAL A 48 6.54 16.35 8.42
N THR A 49 7.54 15.51 8.15
CA THR A 49 7.52 14.09 8.50
C THR A 49 8.78 13.63 9.22
N PRO A 50 9.20 14.25 10.36
CA PRO A 50 10.48 13.92 10.98
C PRO A 50 10.58 12.47 11.46
N PHE A 51 9.47 11.85 11.91
CA PHE A 51 9.48 10.45 12.31
C PHE A 51 9.64 9.50 11.11
N LEU A 52 8.87 9.68 10.05
CA LEU A 52 9.01 8.87 8.83
C LEU A 52 10.38 9.08 8.18
N ASP A 53 10.93 10.28 8.24
CA ASP A 53 12.29 10.58 7.76
C ASP A 53 13.34 9.82 8.56
N GLN A 54 13.18 9.71 9.89
CA GLN A 54 14.05 8.88 10.72
C GLN A 54 13.86 7.39 10.42
N LEU A 55 12.62 6.95 10.26
CA LEU A 55 12.28 5.56 9.98
C LEU A 55 12.92 5.05 8.67
N ARG A 56 13.17 5.93 7.70
CA ARG A 56 13.96 5.61 6.50
C ARG A 56 15.32 4.98 6.83
N ASN A 57 15.96 5.45 7.89
CA ASN A 57 17.27 4.97 8.29
C ASN A 57 17.21 3.70 9.14
N ASP A 58 16.07 3.42 9.74
CA ASP A 58 15.86 2.31 10.67
C ASP A 58 15.10 1.12 10.02
N SER A 59 14.75 1.24 8.75
CA SER A 59 13.95 0.25 8.01
C SER A 59 14.52 -0.04 6.63
N ILE A 60 13.95 -1.02 5.92
CA ILE A 60 14.10 -1.14 4.47
C ILE A 60 13.13 -0.13 3.86
N TYR A 61 13.67 0.90 3.24
CA TYR A 61 12.90 1.94 2.57
C TYR A 61 12.96 1.74 1.05
N PHE A 62 11.78 1.64 0.42
CA PHE A 62 11.67 1.56 -1.03
C PHE A 62 11.47 2.96 -1.61
N GLU A 63 12.49 3.48 -2.27
CA GLU A 63 12.49 4.82 -2.87
C GLU A 63 11.52 4.91 -4.05
N HIS A 64 11.46 3.87 -4.87
CA HIS A 64 10.59 3.78 -6.06
C HIS A 64 9.45 2.79 -5.87
N PHE A 65 8.69 2.98 -4.79
CA PHE A 65 7.45 2.25 -4.58
C PHE A 65 6.27 3.03 -5.15
N PHE A 66 5.36 2.33 -5.83
CA PHE A 66 4.23 2.94 -6.51
C PHE A 66 2.89 2.36 -6.03
N ALA A 67 1.90 3.24 -5.83
CA ALA A 67 0.51 2.83 -5.78
C ALA A 67 0.05 2.41 -7.19
N ASN A 68 -0.72 1.32 -7.29
CA ASN A 68 -1.21 0.84 -8.57
C ASN A 68 -2.48 1.58 -9.04
N GLY A 69 -3.13 2.30 -8.13
CA GLY A 69 -4.33 3.09 -8.43
C GLY A 69 -4.39 4.36 -7.58
N VAL A 70 -5.37 5.19 -7.85
CA VAL A 70 -5.50 6.54 -7.26
C VAL A 70 -6.71 6.67 -6.33
N GLN A 71 -7.16 5.59 -5.73
CA GLN A 71 -8.27 5.58 -4.76
C GLN A 71 -7.98 4.55 -3.68
N THR A 72 -8.35 4.84 -2.44
CA THR A 72 -8.17 3.94 -1.28
C THR A 72 -8.64 2.52 -1.55
N ALA A 73 -9.84 2.34 -2.10
CA ALA A 73 -10.37 1.02 -2.45
C ALA A 73 -9.51 0.26 -3.49
N ARG A 74 -8.74 0.98 -4.33
CA ARG A 74 -7.84 0.40 -5.32
C ARG A 74 -6.50 0.04 -4.69
N GLY A 75 -5.96 0.91 -3.85
CA GLY A 75 -4.74 0.66 -3.10
C GLY A 75 -4.88 -0.54 -2.16
N LEU A 76 -5.96 -0.59 -1.38
CA LEU A 76 -6.29 -1.73 -0.53
C LEU A 76 -6.44 -3.02 -1.34
N PHE A 77 -7.16 -2.97 -2.47
CA PHE A 77 -7.34 -4.14 -3.33
C PHE A 77 -6.02 -4.65 -3.91
N SER A 78 -5.18 -3.75 -4.43
CA SER A 78 -3.88 -4.11 -4.98
C SER A 78 -2.96 -4.70 -3.92
N THR A 79 -2.91 -4.11 -2.73
CA THR A 79 -2.05 -4.59 -1.65
C THR A 79 -2.52 -5.92 -1.08
N LEU A 80 -3.82 -6.01 -0.75
CA LEU A 80 -4.36 -7.15 -0.03
C LEU A 80 -4.64 -8.35 -0.91
N CYS A 81 -4.95 -8.15 -2.21
CA CYS A 81 -5.33 -9.23 -3.11
C CYS A 81 -4.34 -9.42 -4.27
N SER A 82 -3.32 -8.53 -4.40
CA SER A 82 -2.28 -8.58 -5.43
C SER A 82 -2.81 -8.59 -6.88
N TYR A 83 -3.85 -7.80 -7.13
CA TYR A 83 -4.38 -7.56 -8.47
C TYR A 83 -4.21 -6.10 -8.87
N TYR A 84 -3.79 -5.87 -10.11
CA TYR A 84 -3.83 -4.52 -10.68
C TYR A 84 -5.28 -4.03 -10.79
N PRO A 85 -5.56 -2.76 -10.41
CA PRO A 85 -6.91 -2.23 -10.48
C PRO A 85 -7.36 -2.06 -11.94
N ARG A 86 -8.63 -2.40 -12.21
CA ARG A 86 -9.23 -2.13 -13.53
C ARG A 86 -9.58 -0.67 -13.69
N GLN A 87 -9.75 -0.21 -14.92
CA GLN A 87 -10.44 1.06 -15.22
C GLN A 87 -11.94 0.97 -14.89
N GLY A 88 -12.58 2.11 -14.72
CA GLY A 88 -13.98 2.20 -14.29
C GLY A 88 -14.15 2.04 -12.78
N THR A 89 -15.26 1.50 -12.31
CA THR A 89 -15.56 1.41 -10.88
C THR A 89 -14.66 0.39 -10.18
N ALA A 90 -14.15 0.72 -8.99
CA ALA A 90 -13.28 -0.17 -8.21
C ALA A 90 -13.91 -1.54 -7.95
N ALA A 91 -13.09 -2.60 -7.99
CA ALA A 91 -13.55 -3.97 -7.82
C ALA A 91 -14.26 -4.17 -6.46
N MET A 92 -13.76 -3.59 -5.39
CA MET A 92 -14.36 -3.65 -4.05
C MET A 92 -15.80 -3.09 -4.02
N LYS A 93 -16.13 -2.12 -4.89
CA LYS A 93 -17.48 -1.53 -4.95
C LYS A 93 -18.49 -2.37 -5.76
N THR A 94 -18.03 -3.06 -6.81
CA THR A 94 -18.91 -3.73 -7.78
C THR A 94 -18.77 -5.23 -7.82
N ARG A 95 -17.67 -5.77 -7.30
CA ARG A 95 -17.33 -7.19 -7.26
C ARG A 95 -17.10 -7.68 -5.82
N TYR A 96 -17.72 -7.03 -4.84
CA TYR A 96 -17.55 -7.28 -3.41
C TYR A 96 -18.06 -8.67 -2.96
N LEU A 97 -18.85 -9.35 -3.79
CA LEU A 97 -19.34 -10.70 -3.50
C LEU A 97 -18.45 -11.82 -4.07
N HIS A 98 -17.31 -11.48 -4.70
CA HIS A 98 -16.37 -12.49 -5.18
C HIS A 98 -15.39 -12.94 -4.08
N ASP A 99 -15.01 -14.19 -4.14
CA ASP A 99 -14.02 -14.81 -3.27
C ASP A 99 -12.64 -14.68 -3.93
N TYR A 100 -11.86 -13.68 -3.52
CA TYR A 100 -10.48 -13.48 -3.99
C TYR A 100 -9.50 -14.23 -3.09
N ALA A 101 -8.34 -14.61 -3.63
CA ALA A 101 -7.21 -15.08 -2.83
C ALA A 101 -6.47 -13.87 -2.22
N CYS A 102 -7.11 -13.20 -1.27
CA CYS A 102 -6.53 -12.03 -0.59
C CYS A 102 -5.71 -12.44 0.64
N MET A 103 -4.86 -11.54 1.10
CA MET A 103 -3.98 -11.73 2.26
C MET A 103 -4.70 -12.29 3.50
N PRO A 104 -5.88 -11.75 3.92
CA PRO A 104 -6.55 -12.29 5.10
C PRO A 104 -6.95 -13.75 4.94
N SER A 105 -7.47 -14.16 3.77
CA SER A 105 -7.86 -15.57 3.54
C SER A 105 -6.65 -16.49 3.54
N LEU A 106 -5.56 -16.10 2.87
CA LEU A 106 -4.35 -16.94 2.75
C LEU A 106 -3.60 -17.07 4.09
N LEU A 107 -3.53 -16.01 4.88
CA LEU A 107 -2.94 -16.06 6.21
C LEU A 107 -3.81 -16.82 7.21
N ARG A 108 -5.14 -16.69 7.09
CA ARG A 108 -6.07 -17.49 7.91
C ARG A 108 -5.87 -18.99 7.74
N GLU A 109 -5.64 -19.48 6.52
CA GLU A 109 -5.32 -20.90 6.23
C GLU A 109 -4.02 -21.35 6.93
N ARG A 110 -3.19 -20.40 7.36
CA ARG A 110 -1.95 -20.62 8.11
C ARG A 110 -2.08 -20.35 9.61
N GLY A 111 -3.31 -20.24 10.12
CA GLY A 111 -3.57 -20.05 11.54
C GLY A 111 -3.46 -18.62 12.05
N TYR A 112 -3.30 -17.64 11.16
CA TYR A 112 -3.26 -16.23 11.56
C TYR A 112 -4.63 -15.71 11.99
N ARG A 113 -4.64 -14.87 13.01
CA ARG A 113 -5.77 -13.98 13.28
C ARG A 113 -5.63 -12.74 12.40
N THR A 114 -6.67 -12.40 11.64
CA THR A 114 -6.65 -11.28 10.70
C THR A 114 -7.68 -10.23 11.09
N GLU A 115 -7.22 -9.02 11.37
CA GLU A 115 -8.07 -7.91 11.79
C GLU A 115 -7.77 -6.65 10.98
N MET A 116 -8.74 -5.74 10.94
CA MET A 116 -8.57 -4.42 10.31
C MET A 116 -9.18 -3.34 11.21
N VAL A 117 -8.47 -2.22 11.34
CA VAL A 117 -8.90 -1.01 12.07
C VAL A 117 -8.97 0.14 11.11
N ILE A 118 -10.11 0.82 11.03
CA ILE A 118 -10.34 1.99 10.20
C ILE A 118 -11.00 3.10 11.03
N GLY A 119 -10.67 4.37 10.75
CA GLY A 119 -11.25 5.51 11.45
C GLY A 119 -12.63 5.94 10.93
N TYR A 120 -13.11 5.36 9.83
CA TYR A 120 -14.34 5.73 9.13
C TYR A 120 -15.39 4.61 9.15
N ASP A 121 -16.52 4.85 8.48
CA ASP A 121 -17.62 3.88 8.42
C ASP A 121 -17.25 2.67 7.55
N ARG A 122 -17.47 1.46 8.08
CA ARG A 122 -17.21 0.19 7.41
C ARG A 122 -17.99 -0.03 6.12
N ASP A 123 -19.13 0.66 5.96
CA ASP A 123 -19.98 0.54 4.77
C ASP A 123 -19.44 1.35 3.59
N LEU A 124 -18.51 2.27 3.84
CA LEU A 124 -17.84 3.00 2.79
C LEU A 124 -17.16 2.02 1.82
N ASN A 125 -17.47 2.16 0.54
CA ASN A 125 -16.99 1.26 -0.52
C ASN A 125 -17.36 -0.23 -0.34
N ARG A 126 -18.30 -0.56 0.54
CA ARG A 126 -18.69 -1.94 0.92
C ARG A 126 -17.53 -2.74 1.52
N LEU A 127 -16.63 -2.04 2.19
CA LEU A 127 -15.38 -2.60 2.68
C LEU A 127 -15.59 -3.80 3.60
N HIS A 128 -16.52 -3.69 4.56
CA HIS A 128 -16.77 -4.78 5.51
C HIS A 128 -17.27 -6.06 4.82
N VAL A 129 -18.17 -5.94 3.82
CA VAL A 129 -18.68 -7.11 3.08
C VAL A 129 -17.55 -7.76 2.30
N PHE A 130 -16.76 -6.94 1.59
CA PHE A 130 -15.62 -7.42 0.83
C PHE A 130 -14.60 -8.14 1.71
N MET A 131 -14.18 -7.51 2.81
CA MET A 131 -13.13 -8.04 3.68
C MET A 131 -13.56 -9.29 4.42
N SER A 132 -14.79 -9.32 4.96
CA SER A 132 -15.32 -10.50 5.66
C SER A 132 -15.43 -11.70 4.71
N ARG A 133 -15.87 -11.46 3.47
CA ARG A 133 -15.96 -12.52 2.45
C ARG A 133 -14.58 -13.06 2.08
N ASN A 134 -13.56 -12.22 2.09
CA ASN A 134 -12.19 -12.56 1.74
C ASN A 134 -11.29 -12.86 2.94
N GLY A 135 -11.89 -13.42 4.00
CA GLY A 135 -11.17 -14.09 5.09
C GLY A 135 -10.82 -13.23 6.29
N LEU A 136 -11.19 -11.95 6.32
CA LEU A 136 -10.97 -11.12 7.51
C LEU A 136 -11.82 -11.62 8.69
N HIS A 137 -11.19 -11.80 9.85
CA HIS A 137 -11.90 -12.23 11.05
C HIS A 137 -12.72 -11.10 11.65
N GLN A 138 -12.15 -9.91 11.75
CA GLN A 138 -12.82 -8.77 12.37
C GLN A 138 -12.40 -7.44 11.77
N LEU A 139 -13.37 -6.52 11.61
CA LEU A 139 -13.16 -5.16 11.21
C LEU A 139 -13.70 -4.23 12.31
N PHE A 140 -12.84 -3.34 12.79
CA PHE A 140 -13.13 -2.28 13.73
C PHE A 140 -13.24 -0.97 12.97
N ASP A 141 -14.35 -0.28 13.11
CA ASP A 141 -14.64 0.98 12.45
C ASP A 141 -14.99 2.09 13.46
N ARG A 142 -15.40 3.24 12.98
CA ARG A 142 -15.74 4.38 13.82
C ARG A 142 -16.77 4.09 14.94
N SER A 143 -17.56 3.03 14.82
CA SER A 143 -18.57 2.67 15.82
C SER A 143 -17.98 2.03 17.09
N GLN A 144 -16.74 1.55 17.04
CA GLN A 144 -16.03 0.99 18.20
C GLN A 144 -15.24 2.01 19.02
N PHE A 145 -15.23 3.27 18.60
CA PHE A 145 -14.61 4.34 19.37
C PHE A 145 -15.61 4.88 20.41
N PRO A 146 -15.13 5.39 21.55
CA PRO A 146 -16.00 6.00 22.55
C PRO A 146 -16.89 7.09 21.93
N PRO A 147 -18.15 7.22 22.34
CA PRO A 147 -19.08 8.23 21.78
C PRO A 147 -18.56 9.67 21.89
N GLU A 148 -17.80 9.96 22.96
CA GLU A 148 -17.17 11.25 23.24
C GLU A 148 -15.91 11.50 22.42
N ALA A 149 -15.41 10.51 21.69
CA ALA A 149 -14.26 10.69 20.84
C ALA A 149 -14.53 11.73 19.76
N GLU A 150 -13.60 12.67 19.61
CA GLU A 150 -13.69 13.73 18.61
C GLU A 150 -13.93 13.16 17.20
N GLU A 151 -14.72 13.84 16.40
CA GLU A 151 -14.92 13.52 14.99
C GLU A 151 -14.16 14.51 14.11
N ILE A 152 -13.58 14.00 13.03
CA ILE A 152 -12.90 14.82 12.02
C ILE A 152 -13.51 14.58 10.64
N GLY A 153 -13.35 15.56 9.74
CA GLY A 153 -13.77 15.46 8.35
C GLY A 153 -15.10 16.10 8.05
N ALA A 154 -15.53 15.99 6.80
CA ALA A 154 -16.84 16.43 6.32
C ALA A 154 -17.84 15.27 6.32
N VAL A 155 -19.13 15.58 6.20
CA VAL A 155 -20.24 14.61 6.29
C VAL A 155 -20.04 13.31 5.51
N ALA A 156 -19.44 13.38 4.31
CA ALA A 156 -19.19 12.19 3.47
C ALA A 156 -17.92 11.42 3.83
N SER A 157 -17.03 12.01 4.64
CA SER A 157 -15.74 11.45 5.04
C SER A 157 -15.46 11.64 6.52
N THR A 158 -16.52 11.74 7.33
CA THR A 158 -16.39 11.85 8.80
C THR A 158 -15.73 10.59 9.35
N GLY A 159 -14.72 10.81 10.18
CA GLY A 159 -13.97 9.73 10.82
C GLY A 159 -13.49 10.11 12.21
N ARG A 160 -12.74 9.21 12.81
CA ARG A 160 -12.07 9.44 14.09
C ARG A 160 -10.64 9.91 13.85
N PRO A 161 -10.07 10.76 14.70
CA PRO A 161 -8.69 11.20 14.59
C PRO A 161 -7.72 10.03 14.51
N ASP A 162 -6.66 10.16 13.71
CA ASP A 162 -5.68 9.09 13.51
C ASP A 162 -4.95 8.70 14.81
N GLY A 163 -4.78 9.62 15.77
CA GLY A 163 -4.28 9.29 17.10
C GLY A 163 -5.15 8.27 17.82
N ALA A 164 -6.48 8.46 17.82
CA ALA A 164 -7.42 7.52 18.40
C ALA A 164 -7.44 6.18 17.66
N LEU A 165 -7.36 6.22 16.31
CA LEU A 165 -7.23 5.01 15.49
C LEU A 165 -5.97 4.20 15.84
N LEU A 166 -4.84 4.85 15.99
CA LEU A 166 -3.58 4.21 16.32
C LEU A 166 -3.58 3.66 17.76
N ASP A 167 -4.28 4.31 18.71
CA ASP A 167 -4.48 3.78 20.05
C ASP A 167 -5.38 2.53 20.05
N LEU A 168 -6.44 2.51 19.24
CA LEU A 168 -7.24 1.31 19.03
C LEU A 168 -6.42 0.19 18.40
N MET A 169 -5.63 0.50 17.36
CA MET A 169 -4.70 -0.47 16.74
C MET A 169 -3.75 -1.06 17.78
N ARG A 170 -3.14 -0.24 18.64
CA ARG A 170 -2.29 -0.70 19.73
C ARG A 170 -3.03 -1.65 20.68
N SER A 171 -4.22 -1.26 21.14
CA SER A 171 -5.06 -2.11 21.99
C SER A 171 -5.39 -3.46 21.33
N ARG A 172 -5.62 -3.46 20.00
CA ARG A 172 -5.83 -4.71 19.27
C ARG A 172 -4.57 -5.57 19.22
N VAL A 173 -3.38 -5.00 19.03
CA VAL A 173 -2.10 -5.74 19.12
C VAL A 173 -1.93 -6.34 20.51
N GLU A 174 -2.17 -5.59 21.58
CA GLU A 174 -2.13 -6.09 22.96
C GLU A 174 -3.04 -7.31 23.12
N HIS A 175 -4.28 -7.23 22.67
CA HIS A 175 -5.22 -8.35 22.72
C HIS A 175 -4.76 -9.54 21.85
N LEU A 176 -4.36 -9.31 20.61
CA LEU A 176 -3.95 -10.37 19.68
C LEU A 176 -2.75 -11.16 20.22
N ARG A 177 -1.82 -10.50 20.89
CA ARG A 177 -0.68 -11.16 21.54
C ARG A 177 -1.10 -12.15 22.65
N THR A 178 -2.26 -11.96 23.29
CA THR A 178 -2.77 -12.90 24.30
C THR A 178 -3.37 -14.16 23.70
N THR A 179 -3.66 -14.17 22.39
CA THR A 179 -4.30 -15.34 21.73
C THR A 179 -3.35 -16.51 21.46
N GLY A 180 -2.04 -16.26 21.51
CA GLY A 180 -1.01 -17.27 21.19
C GLY A 180 -0.90 -17.63 19.70
N SER A 181 -1.70 -17.01 18.83
CA SER A 181 -1.65 -17.21 17.37
C SER A 181 -0.92 -16.04 16.70
N PRO A 182 -0.20 -16.26 15.60
CA PRO A 182 0.30 -15.15 14.81
C PRO A 182 -0.87 -14.32 14.26
N PHE A 183 -0.64 -13.05 14.03
CA PHE A 183 -1.68 -12.14 13.56
C PHE A 183 -1.23 -11.29 12.38
N CYS A 184 -2.22 -10.86 11.59
CA CYS A 184 -2.08 -9.79 10.60
C CYS A 184 -3.12 -8.72 10.94
N LEU A 185 -2.65 -7.56 11.38
CA LEU A 185 -3.48 -6.40 11.67
C LEU A 185 -3.23 -5.31 10.62
N THR A 186 -4.28 -4.92 9.93
CA THR A 186 -4.26 -3.81 8.97
C THR A 186 -4.86 -2.57 9.62
N ALA A 187 -4.19 -1.42 9.51
CA ALA A 187 -4.72 -0.13 9.93
C ALA A 187 -4.78 0.84 8.75
N MET A 188 -5.83 1.66 8.65
CA MET A 188 -6.00 2.66 7.61
C MET A 188 -6.40 4.00 8.22
N THR A 189 -5.53 5.00 8.10
CA THR A 189 -5.79 6.38 8.57
C THR A 189 -6.78 7.12 7.67
N ILE A 190 -7.25 8.27 8.11
CA ILE A 190 -8.22 9.11 7.37
C ILE A 190 -7.90 10.61 7.45
N GLY A 191 -7.09 11.06 8.42
CA GLY A 191 -6.91 12.48 8.71
C GLY A 191 -6.34 13.30 7.56
N THR A 192 -5.53 12.68 6.72
CA THR A 192 -4.96 13.28 5.49
C THR A 192 -5.89 13.19 4.27
N HIS A 193 -7.14 12.76 4.43
CA HIS A 193 -8.21 12.88 3.44
C HIS A 193 -8.82 14.29 3.50
N HIS A 194 -9.24 14.83 2.35
CA HIS A 194 -9.96 16.11 2.32
C HIS A 194 -11.16 16.08 3.31
N PRO A 195 -11.39 17.10 4.13
CA PRO A 195 -10.82 18.44 4.14
C PRO A 195 -9.54 18.60 5.00
N PHE A 196 -8.76 17.55 5.26
CA PHE A 196 -7.49 17.59 5.99
C PHE A 196 -7.65 18.06 7.44
N ALA A 197 -8.67 17.53 8.08
CA ALA A 197 -9.04 17.97 9.42
C ALA A 197 -8.05 17.45 10.47
N VAL A 198 -7.55 18.37 11.28
CA VAL A 198 -6.72 18.08 12.44
C VAL A 198 -7.59 18.25 13.67
N PRO A 199 -7.60 17.31 14.66
CA PRO A 199 -8.40 17.43 15.86
C PRO A 199 -8.04 18.68 16.66
N ALA A 200 -9.02 19.26 17.37
CA ALA A 200 -8.81 20.46 18.18
C ALA A 200 -7.80 20.23 19.31
N SER A 201 -7.71 18.99 19.79
CA SER A 201 -6.75 18.53 20.79
C SER A 201 -5.29 18.53 20.31
N ALA A 202 -5.03 18.57 19.00
CA ALA A 202 -3.68 18.59 18.43
C ALA A 202 -3.05 19.98 18.49
N THR A 203 -2.51 20.35 19.66
CA THR A 203 -1.97 21.69 19.96
C THR A 203 -0.46 21.82 19.72
N HIS A 204 0.21 20.80 19.15
CA HIS A 204 1.66 20.85 18.92
C HIS A 204 2.06 22.06 18.07
N PRO A 205 3.14 22.81 18.44
CA PRO A 205 3.54 24.03 17.73
C PRO A 205 3.75 23.85 16.22
N ASP A 206 4.36 22.73 15.80
CA ASP A 206 4.59 22.42 14.39
C ASP A 206 3.27 22.34 13.61
N ILE A 207 2.25 21.69 14.19
CA ILE A 207 0.93 21.56 13.58
C ILE A 207 0.30 22.94 13.43
N GLN A 208 0.37 23.78 14.49
CA GLN A 208 -0.20 25.13 14.45
C GLN A 208 0.49 26.00 13.40
N SER A 209 1.81 25.89 13.27
CA SER A 209 2.57 26.62 12.25
C SER A 209 2.16 26.20 10.82
N LEU A 210 1.89 24.91 10.59
CA LEU A 210 1.48 24.39 9.29
C LEU A 210 0.00 24.61 8.97
N LYS A 211 -0.86 24.95 9.94
CA LYS A 211 -2.27 25.30 9.69
C LYS A 211 -2.45 26.57 8.86
N SER A 212 -1.43 27.42 8.79
CA SER A 212 -1.44 28.62 7.93
C SER A 212 -1.22 28.30 6.44
N GLU A 213 -0.78 27.08 6.11
CA GLU A 213 -0.65 26.63 4.73
C GLU A 213 -2.03 26.48 4.06
N PRO A 214 -2.13 26.74 2.74
CA PRO A 214 -3.40 27.01 2.08
C PRO A 214 -4.48 25.93 2.20
N ASP A 215 -4.11 24.66 2.41
CA ASP A 215 -5.07 23.55 2.34
C ASP A 215 -5.15 22.66 3.59
N GLY A 216 -4.33 22.92 4.61
CA GLY A 216 -4.31 22.12 5.84
C GLY A 216 -3.68 20.71 5.73
N PHE A 217 -3.35 20.24 4.54
CA PHE A 217 -2.78 18.91 4.34
C PHE A 217 -1.48 18.69 5.11
N LEU A 218 -0.58 19.67 5.09
CA LEU A 218 0.71 19.57 5.77
C LEU A 218 0.55 19.48 7.30
N ALA A 219 -0.40 20.21 7.86
CA ALA A 219 -0.74 20.15 9.29
C ALA A 219 -1.30 18.76 9.65
N SER A 220 -2.18 18.23 8.82
CA SER A 220 -2.74 16.88 8.98
C SER A 220 -1.67 15.80 8.85
N LEU A 221 -0.77 15.88 7.87
CA LEU A 221 0.33 14.93 7.69
C LEU A 221 1.32 14.99 8.87
N ARG A 222 1.62 16.20 9.38
CA ARG A 222 2.47 16.35 10.58
C ARG A 222 1.80 15.76 11.82
N TYR A 223 0.50 15.87 11.94
CA TYR A 223 -0.26 15.24 13.03
C TYR A 223 -0.13 13.72 12.96
N VAL A 224 -0.37 13.12 11.79
CA VAL A 224 -0.22 11.66 11.60
C VAL A 224 1.20 11.20 11.93
N ASP A 225 2.23 11.93 11.49
CA ASP A 225 3.63 11.60 11.74
C ASP A 225 3.96 11.61 13.26
N LEU A 226 3.44 12.59 14.00
CA LEU A 226 3.58 12.65 15.47
C LEU A 226 2.89 11.47 16.15
N GLU A 227 1.68 11.13 15.75
CA GLU A 227 0.92 10.04 16.34
C GLU A 227 1.54 8.66 16.01
N LEU A 228 2.08 8.49 14.81
CA LEU A 228 2.87 7.31 14.45
C LEU A 228 4.09 7.16 15.35
N GLU A 229 4.83 8.27 15.55
CA GLU A 229 5.99 8.28 16.47
C GLU A 229 5.59 7.86 17.89
N ARG A 230 4.56 8.50 18.44
CA ARG A 230 4.06 8.24 19.78
C ARG A 230 3.68 6.78 19.98
N VAL A 231 2.88 6.25 19.06
CA VAL A 231 2.32 4.90 19.21
C VAL A 231 3.37 3.83 18.91
N LEU A 232 4.12 3.92 17.83
CA LEU A 232 5.10 2.89 17.47
C LEU A 232 6.29 2.85 18.44
N LYS A 233 6.80 4.01 18.88
CA LYS A 233 7.84 4.05 19.94
C LYS A 233 7.31 3.49 21.26
N GLY A 234 6.06 3.79 21.61
CA GLY A 234 5.40 3.22 22.79
C GLY A 234 5.27 1.69 22.68
N MET A 235 4.78 1.18 21.56
CA MET A 235 4.63 -0.26 21.34
C MET A 235 5.99 -0.98 21.37
N LYS A 236 7.04 -0.38 20.79
CA LYS A 236 8.40 -0.94 20.83
C LYS A 236 8.92 -1.02 22.26
N ARG A 237 8.81 0.06 23.04
CA ARG A 237 9.21 0.11 24.45
C ARG A 237 8.49 -0.94 25.30
N ASP A 238 7.21 -1.15 25.03
CA ASP A 238 6.35 -2.05 25.80
C ASP A 238 6.42 -3.51 25.29
N GLY A 239 7.33 -3.80 24.34
CA GLY A 239 7.57 -5.15 23.78
C GLY A 239 6.45 -5.67 22.86
N LEU A 240 5.49 -4.82 22.49
CA LEU A 240 4.35 -5.22 21.66
C LEU A 240 4.73 -5.51 20.20
N LEU A 241 5.88 -5.02 19.75
CA LEU A 241 6.39 -5.26 18.39
C LEU A 241 7.37 -6.44 18.32
N LYS A 242 7.54 -7.22 19.40
CA LYS A 242 8.35 -8.43 19.33
C LYS A 242 7.75 -9.43 18.33
N ASP A 243 8.60 -10.11 17.57
CA ASP A 243 8.22 -11.06 16.50
C ASP A 243 7.29 -10.44 15.45
N THR A 244 7.45 -9.14 15.16
CA THR A 244 6.56 -8.40 14.28
C THR A 244 7.33 -7.75 13.13
N VAL A 245 6.76 -7.83 11.94
CA VAL A 245 7.16 -7.00 10.78
C VAL A 245 6.11 -5.90 10.56
N VAL A 246 6.58 -4.66 10.42
CA VAL A 246 5.71 -3.48 10.22
C VAL A 246 5.91 -2.95 8.81
N PHE A 247 4.83 -2.86 8.05
CA PHE A 247 4.77 -2.22 6.75
C PHE A 247 4.03 -0.90 6.89
N ILE A 248 4.64 0.20 6.44
CA ILE A 248 3.99 1.52 6.38
C ILE A 248 4.06 2.02 4.95
N LEU A 249 2.92 2.37 4.37
CA LEU A 249 2.80 2.84 2.99
C LEU A 249 1.62 3.80 2.83
N GLY A 250 1.59 4.51 1.71
CA GLY A 250 0.39 5.20 1.25
C GLY A 250 -0.55 4.25 0.49
N ASP A 251 -1.85 4.44 0.65
CA ASP A 251 -2.84 3.76 -0.19
C ASP A 251 -2.80 4.28 -1.64
N HIS A 252 -2.45 5.53 -1.82
CA HIS A 252 -2.06 6.24 -3.05
C HIS A 252 -1.24 7.49 -2.66
N GLY A 253 -0.70 8.21 -3.65
CA GLY A 253 -0.15 9.54 -3.44
C GLY A 253 -1.26 10.58 -3.32
N ARG A 254 -0.91 11.81 -3.00
CA ARG A 254 -1.87 12.88 -2.77
C ARG A 254 -2.75 13.14 -4.00
N HIS A 255 -4.08 13.33 -3.79
CA HIS A 255 -5.06 13.54 -4.87
C HIS A 255 -4.99 14.93 -5.54
N GLU A 256 -4.56 15.95 -4.81
CA GLU A 256 -4.43 17.28 -5.37
C GLU A 256 -3.30 17.30 -6.39
N LYS A 257 -3.55 17.98 -7.50
CA LYS A 257 -2.58 18.10 -8.61
C LYS A 257 -1.40 18.98 -8.23
N ILE A 258 -0.44 18.40 -7.50
CA ILE A 258 0.78 19.06 -7.05
C ILE A 258 1.88 18.82 -8.07
N GLY A 259 2.54 19.87 -8.47
CA GLY A 259 3.68 19.84 -9.40
C GLY A 259 3.68 21.04 -10.33
N GLN A 260 4.79 21.24 -11.03
CA GLN A 260 4.97 22.30 -12.01
C GLN A 260 4.37 21.90 -13.37
N THR A 261 4.55 20.65 -13.74
CA THR A 261 4.11 20.11 -15.02
C THR A 261 2.81 19.29 -14.88
N ASP A 262 2.09 19.13 -15.97
CA ASP A 262 0.90 18.28 -16.01
C ASP A 262 1.26 16.79 -15.75
N LEU A 263 2.48 16.38 -16.11
CA LEU A 263 2.97 15.04 -15.85
C LEU A 263 3.14 14.83 -14.34
N GLU A 264 3.81 15.74 -13.64
CA GLU A 264 3.98 15.67 -12.17
C GLU A 264 2.63 15.67 -11.44
N LYS A 265 1.67 16.45 -11.93
CA LYS A 265 0.31 16.52 -11.37
C LYS A 265 -0.46 15.20 -11.51
N GLN A 266 -0.31 14.52 -12.64
CA GLN A 266 -1.01 13.26 -12.94
C GLN A 266 -0.30 12.03 -12.34
N ALA A 267 1.02 11.96 -12.51
CA ALA A 267 1.80 10.81 -12.05
C ALA A 267 2.07 10.85 -10.54
N GLY A 268 2.02 12.03 -9.93
CA GLY A 268 2.20 12.19 -8.49
C GLY A 268 1.22 11.39 -7.64
N HIS A 269 0.02 11.12 -8.14
CA HIS A 269 -0.96 10.27 -7.46
C HIS A 269 -0.47 8.83 -7.19
N PHE A 270 0.56 8.37 -7.87
CA PHE A 270 1.12 7.03 -7.70
C PHE A 270 2.35 7.00 -6.79
N MET A 271 2.87 8.15 -6.35
CA MET A 271 4.13 8.28 -5.62
C MET A 271 3.97 7.95 -4.14
N SER A 272 3.78 6.71 -3.81
CA SER A 272 3.71 6.22 -2.44
C SER A 272 5.09 5.78 -1.93
N PRO A 273 5.46 6.02 -0.66
CA PRO A 273 6.61 5.36 -0.03
C PRO A 273 6.23 3.98 0.49
N LEU A 274 7.25 3.12 0.71
CA LEU A 274 7.11 1.90 1.49
C LEU A 274 8.26 1.79 2.48
N PHE A 275 7.91 1.57 3.75
CA PHE A 275 8.84 1.25 4.83
C PHE A 275 8.56 -0.16 5.33
N ILE A 276 9.58 -0.99 5.47
CA ILE A 276 9.50 -2.32 6.08
C ILE A 276 10.45 -2.35 7.28
N TRP A 277 9.88 -2.27 8.48
CA TRP A 277 10.62 -2.42 9.71
C TRP A 277 10.44 -3.84 10.24
N VAL A 278 11.54 -4.48 10.62
CA VAL A 278 11.53 -5.87 11.11
C VAL A 278 12.05 -5.89 12.53
N ASP A 279 11.35 -6.55 13.43
CA ASP A 279 11.82 -6.72 14.81
C ASP A 279 13.10 -7.53 14.89
N GLU A 280 13.95 -7.24 15.89
CA GLU A 280 15.25 -7.89 16.06
C GLU A 280 15.15 -9.41 16.23
N SER A 281 14.08 -9.89 16.86
CA SER A 281 13.84 -11.32 17.05
C SER A 281 13.64 -12.13 15.76
N LEU A 282 13.27 -11.44 14.66
CA LEU A 282 13.08 -12.03 13.33
C LEU A 282 14.31 -11.93 12.44
N ARG A 283 15.34 -11.18 12.87
CA ARG A 283 16.53 -10.94 12.07
C ARG A 283 17.52 -12.07 12.26
N GLU A 284 17.75 -12.84 11.22
CA GLU A 284 18.93 -13.71 11.21
C GLU A 284 20.20 -12.88 11.01
N PRO A 285 21.34 -13.28 11.62
CA PRO A 285 22.60 -12.62 11.41
C PRO A 285 22.90 -12.48 9.91
N ASP A 286 23.28 -11.27 9.49
CA ASP A 286 23.62 -10.91 8.10
C ASP A 286 22.49 -10.95 7.06
N THR A 287 21.21 -11.18 7.46
CA THR A 287 20.08 -11.26 6.53
C THR A 287 19.28 -9.97 6.41
N TYR A 288 19.31 -9.11 7.42
CA TYR A 288 18.56 -7.87 7.46
C TYR A 288 19.44 -6.70 7.92
N ARG A 289 19.50 -5.67 7.08
CA ARG A 289 20.06 -4.36 7.46
C ARG A 289 19.16 -3.26 6.92
N PRO A 290 18.89 -2.20 7.70
CA PRO A 290 18.23 -1.01 7.18
C PRO A 290 18.93 -0.51 5.93
N ARG A 291 18.17 -0.21 4.88
CA ARG A 291 18.73 0.24 3.60
C ARG A 291 17.69 0.93 2.73
N THR A 292 18.11 1.74 1.81
CA THR A 292 17.27 2.21 0.71
C THR A 292 17.34 1.22 -0.45
N VAL A 293 16.17 0.81 -0.94
CA VAL A 293 16.00 -0.02 -2.14
C VAL A 293 15.56 0.88 -3.28
N THR A 294 16.33 0.88 -4.37
CA THR A 294 16.06 1.67 -5.58
C THR A 294 15.32 0.90 -6.67
N ALA A 295 15.16 -0.41 -6.50
CA ALA A 295 14.35 -1.23 -7.42
C ALA A 295 12.89 -0.77 -7.40
N VAL A 296 12.25 -0.77 -8.58
CA VAL A 296 10.82 -0.46 -8.70
C VAL A 296 10.01 -1.54 -8.01
N ALA A 297 9.05 -1.11 -7.20
CA ALA A 297 8.10 -1.97 -6.52
C ALA A 297 6.72 -1.31 -6.47
N SER A 298 5.67 -2.10 -6.22
CA SER A 298 4.31 -1.59 -6.14
C SER A 298 3.43 -2.38 -5.18
N GLN A 299 2.25 -1.89 -4.91
CA GLN A 299 1.33 -2.46 -3.95
C GLN A 299 1.00 -3.94 -4.19
N VAL A 300 0.89 -4.38 -5.45
CA VAL A 300 0.61 -5.80 -5.77
C VAL A 300 1.72 -6.74 -5.30
N ASP A 301 2.92 -6.24 -5.05
CA ASP A 301 4.07 -7.04 -4.62
C ASP A 301 4.01 -7.39 -3.12
N LEU A 302 3.18 -6.70 -2.32
CA LEU A 302 3.18 -6.88 -0.86
C LEU A 302 2.59 -8.21 -0.41
N LEU A 303 1.50 -8.67 -1.02
CA LEU A 303 0.93 -9.99 -0.69
C LEU A 303 1.95 -11.12 -0.87
N PRO A 304 2.57 -11.33 -2.06
CA PRO A 304 3.56 -12.39 -2.22
C PRO A 304 4.80 -12.19 -1.33
N THR A 305 5.20 -10.95 -1.04
CA THR A 305 6.31 -10.65 -0.14
C THR A 305 6.01 -11.07 1.30
N ILE A 306 4.84 -10.72 1.83
CA ILE A 306 4.44 -11.08 3.20
C ILE A 306 4.32 -12.60 3.34
N LEU A 307 3.77 -13.28 2.33
CA LEU A 307 3.71 -14.73 2.30
C LEU A 307 5.12 -15.35 2.26
N GLY A 308 6.00 -14.86 1.37
CA GLY A 308 7.37 -15.32 1.22
C GLY A 308 8.20 -15.17 2.49
N LEU A 309 8.14 -14.00 3.15
CA LEU A 309 8.81 -13.75 4.43
C LEU A 309 8.37 -14.74 5.51
N ASN A 310 7.12 -15.15 5.51
CA ASN A 310 6.55 -16.11 6.46
C ASN A 310 6.66 -17.56 5.99
N GLY A 311 7.50 -17.84 4.99
CA GLY A 311 7.75 -19.21 4.51
C GLY A 311 6.55 -19.83 3.76
N VAL A 312 5.56 -19.02 3.38
CA VAL A 312 4.39 -19.47 2.63
C VAL A 312 4.66 -19.30 1.13
N THR A 313 5.06 -20.35 0.47
CA THR A 313 5.25 -20.36 -0.99
C THR A 313 4.20 -21.27 -1.61
N PRO A 314 3.07 -20.73 -2.07
CA PRO A 314 2.05 -21.55 -2.71
C PRO A 314 2.60 -22.11 -4.04
N ARG A 315 2.31 -23.38 -4.33
CA ARG A 315 2.73 -24.00 -5.60
C ARG A 315 2.19 -23.26 -6.84
N LEU A 316 0.98 -22.72 -6.69
CA LEU A 316 0.31 -21.92 -7.71
C LEU A 316 -0.10 -20.59 -7.08
N SER A 317 0.10 -19.49 -7.78
CA SER A 317 -0.28 -18.16 -7.31
C SER A 317 -1.15 -17.44 -8.33
N PRO A 318 -2.25 -16.82 -7.93
CA PRO A 318 -3.01 -15.89 -8.75
C PRO A 318 -2.48 -14.45 -8.68
N SER A 319 -1.42 -14.21 -7.89
CA SER A 319 -0.84 -12.89 -7.64
C SER A 319 -0.26 -12.28 -8.91
N MET A 320 -0.51 -11.00 -9.13
CA MET A 320 0.12 -10.23 -10.20
C MET A 320 1.44 -9.58 -9.78
N GLY A 321 1.73 -9.58 -8.48
CA GLY A 321 2.95 -9.06 -7.90
C GLY A 321 4.04 -10.11 -7.75
N ARG A 322 5.22 -9.65 -7.34
CA ARG A 322 6.41 -10.48 -7.08
C ARG A 322 6.76 -10.47 -5.60
N ASP A 323 7.38 -11.53 -5.13
CA ASP A 323 7.98 -11.60 -3.81
C ASP A 323 9.26 -10.72 -3.78
N LEU A 324 9.23 -9.65 -2.99
CA LEU A 324 10.34 -8.72 -2.81
C LEU A 324 11.27 -9.10 -1.65
N SER A 325 11.05 -10.24 -1.00
CA SER A 325 11.79 -10.60 0.22
C SER A 325 13.31 -10.67 0.00
N CYS A 326 13.76 -10.99 -1.20
CA CYS A 326 15.19 -10.98 -1.53
C CYS A 326 15.81 -9.56 -1.45
N LEU A 327 15.03 -8.50 -1.72
CA LEU A 327 15.49 -7.10 -1.63
C LEU A 327 15.74 -6.64 -0.18
N LEU A 328 15.27 -7.39 0.82
CA LEU A 328 15.57 -7.11 2.22
C LEU A 328 17.04 -7.39 2.55
N ARG A 329 17.72 -8.18 1.74
CA ARG A 329 19.14 -8.57 1.92
C ARG A 329 20.07 -8.01 0.86
N SER A 330 19.68 -8.07 -0.40
CA SER A 330 20.53 -7.74 -1.56
C SER A 330 19.71 -7.20 -2.72
N ASP A 331 20.36 -6.62 -3.73
CA ASP A 331 19.72 -6.23 -4.98
C ASP A 331 19.56 -7.47 -5.88
N CYS A 332 18.33 -7.94 -6.03
CA CYS A 332 18.05 -9.23 -6.67
C CYS A 332 16.95 -9.17 -7.76
N LEU A 333 16.25 -8.03 -7.88
CA LEU A 333 15.14 -7.84 -8.84
C LEU A 333 15.41 -6.62 -9.71
N GLU A 334 16.18 -6.80 -10.78
CA GLU A 334 16.50 -5.71 -11.71
C GLU A 334 15.33 -5.34 -12.64
N ASP A 335 14.43 -6.27 -12.91
CA ASP A 335 13.39 -6.15 -13.95
C ASP A 335 11.96 -6.09 -13.39
N ASN A 336 11.78 -5.61 -12.14
CA ASN A 336 10.44 -5.43 -11.59
C ASN A 336 9.72 -4.26 -12.27
N VAL A 337 8.38 -4.36 -12.36
CA VAL A 337 7.56 -3.34 -13.00
C VAL A 337 6.36 -3.02 -12.11
N ALA A 338 5.93 -1.76 -12.15
CA ALA A 338 4.67 -1.32 -11.58
C ALA A 338 3.72 -0.88 -12.70
N PHE A 339 2.56 -1.51 -12.80
CA PHE A 339 1.48 -1.00 -13.66
C PHE A 339 0.63 0.00 -12.88
N LEU A 340 0.35 1.14 -13.50
CA LEU A 340 -0.32 2.30 -12.91
C LEU A 340 -1.63 2.57 -13.64
N SER A 341 -2.69 2.93 -12.90
CA SER A 341 -4.01 3.17 -13.50
C SER A 341 -4.76 4.29 -12.76
N SER A 342 -4.97 5.42 -13.44
CA SER A 342 -5.79 6.53 -12.94
C SER A 342 -7.11 6.61 -13.69
N VAL A 343 -8.22 6.56 -12.94
CA VAL A 343 -9.56 6.77 -13.48
C VAL A 343 -9.94 8.24 -13.57
N TYR A 344 -9.21 9.12 -12.89
CA TYR A 344 -9.48 10.56 -12.91
C TYR A 344 -8.92 11.22 -14.16
N ASP A 345 -7.78 10.73 -14.66
CA ASP A 345 -7.07 11.31 -15.80
C ASP A 345 -7.15 10.43 -17.06
N ASP A 346 -7.91 9.33 -17.02
CA ASP A 346 -7.93 8.29 -18.08
C ASP A 346 -6.50 7.90 -18.48
N LEU A 347 -5.65 7.65 -17.44
CA LEU A 347 -4.23 7.42 -17.60
C LEU A 347 -3.87 5.99 -17.22
N ILE A 348 -3.03 5.36 -18.03
CA ILE A 348 -2.31 4.14 -17.65
C ILE A 348 -0.81 4.37 -17.74
N GLY A 349 -0.05 3.61 -16.96
CA GLY A 349 1.39 3.77 -16.91
C GLY A 349 2.13 2.47 -16.60
N LEU A 350 3.41 2.47 -16.91
CA LEU A 350 4.38 1.46 -16.54
C LEU A 350 5.60 2.15 -15.94
N ALA A 351 5.94 1.82 -14.70
CA ALA A 351 7.20 2.18 -14.11
C ALA A 351 8.13 0.96 -14.07
N ASP A 352 9.37 1.14 -14.46
CA ASP A 352 10.46 0.16 -14.39
C ASP A 352 11.80 0.89 -14.22
N ARG A 353 12.93 0.19 -14.26
CA ARG A 353 14.27 0.77 -14.13
C ARG A 353 14.58 1.91 -15.12
N ASP A 354 13.90 1.94 -16.28
CA ASP A 354 14.09 2.94 -17.32
C ASP A 354 13.16 4.17 -17.13
N GLY A 355 12.48 4.28 -16.00
CA GLY A 355 11.59 5.38 -15.63
C GLY A 355 10.11 5.06 -15.84
N LEU A 356 9.30 6.11 -16.02
CA LEU A 356 7.87 6.02 -16.26
C LEU A 356 7.53 6.15 -17.73
N LEU A 357 6.63 5.30 -18.20
CA LEU A 357 5.93 5.42 -19.46
C LEU A 357 4.45 5.62 -19.17
N LEU A 358 3.89 6.74 -19.57
CA LEU A 358 2.50 7.12 -19.30
C LEU A 358 1.72 7.28 -20.60
N TYR A 359 0.51 6.74 -20.66
CA TYR A 359 -0.35 6.82 -21.83
C TYR A 359 -1.74 7.32 -21.44
N SER A 360 -2.15 8.41 -22.03
CA SER A 360 -3.51 8.93 -21.91
C SER A 360 -4.45 8.16 -22.84
N LEU A 361 -5.44 7.50 -22.28
CA LEU A 361 -6.47 6.78 -23.03
C LEU A 361 -7.37 7.74 -23.82
N ARG A 362 -7.56 8.99 -23.30
CA ARG A 362 -8.38 10.02 -23.92
C ARG A 362 -7.69 10.69 -25.10
N SER A 363 -6.50 11.27 -24.86
CA SER A 363 -5.76 12.01 -25.90
C SER A 363 -4.91 11.12 -26.79
N ARG A 364 -4.72 9.84 -26.42
CA ARG A 364 -3.84 8.85 -27.10
C ARG A 364 -2.39 9.33 -27.20
N THR A 365 -1.95 10.08 -26.19
CA THR A 365 -0.58 10.59 -26.10
C THR A 365 0.28 9.76 -25.18
N LEU A 366 1.52 9.53 -25.59
CA LEU A 366 2.55 8.86 -24.81
C LEU A 366 3.53 9.87 -24.25
N ARG A 367 3.84 9.76 -22.96
CA ARG A 367 4.81 10.60 -22.24
C ARG A 367 5.80 9.71 -21.49
N ARG A 368 7.00 10.24 -21.29
CA ARG A 368 8.04 9.58 -20.49
C ARG A 368 8.56 10.50 -19.40
N ALA A 369 8.93 9.90 -18.28
CA ALA A 369 9.62 10.58 -17.20
C ALA A 369 10.68 9.64 -16.58
N ASP A 370 11.63 10.23 -15.86
CA ASP A 370 12.42 9.45 -14.89
C ASP A 370 11.56 9.05 -13.68
N LEU A 371 12.14 8.32 -12.75
CA LEU A 371 11.42 7.85 -11.56
C LEU A 371 11.11 8.97 -10.55
N ASP A 372 11.67 10.17 -10.74
CA ASP A 372 11.39 11.39 -9.97
C ASP A 372 10.46 12.36 -10.69
N LEU A 373 9.77 11.89 -11.74
CA LEU A 373 8.80 12.62 -12.55
C LEU A 373 9.37 13.75 -13.43
N LYS A 374 10.67 13.82 -13.64
CA LYS A 374 11.24 14.74 -14.64
C LYS A 374 10.94 14.22 -16.04
N GLU A 375 10.26 15.04 -16.81
CA GLU A 375 9.85 14.66 -18.17
C GLU A 375 11.08 14.42 -19.06
N VAL A 376 11.07 13.30 -19.77
CA VAL A 376 12.11 12.88 -20.70
C VAL A 376 11.50 12.85 -22.11
N ALA A 377 12.21 13.38 -23.09
CA ALA A 377 11.74 13.40 -24.47
C ALA A 377 11.39 11.98 -24.96
N VAL A 378 10.22 11.85 -25.58
CA VAL A 378 9.87 10.64 -26.33
C VAL A 378 10.65 10.73 -27.67
N PRO A 379 11.46 9.72 -28.02
CA PRO A 379 12.13 9.74 -29.32
C PRO A 379 11.10 9.88 -30.45
N VAL A 380 11.29 10.85 -31.30
CA VAL A 380 10.42 11.08 -32.46
C VAL A 380 10.56 9.90 -33.42
N GLY A 381 9.43 9.22 -33.68
CA GLY A 381 9.36 8.03 -34.53
C GLY A 381 9.22 6.75 -33.69
N SER A 382 8.30 5.91 -34.12
CA SER A 382 7.95 4.61 -33.54
C SER A 382 9.08 3.56 -33.53
N ALA A 383 10.31 3.97 -33.73
CA ALA A 383 11.44 3.12 -34.03
C ALA A 383 12.33 2.77 -32.81
N ASN A 384 12.01 3.22 -31.57
CA ASN A 384 12.75 2.74 -30.42
C ASN A 384 12.14 1.41 -29.91
N PRO A 385 12.79 0.26 -30.18
CA PRO A 385 12.23 -1.05 -29.82
C PRO A 385 11.94 -1.19 -28.33
N ALA A 386 12.77 -0.56 -27.45
CA ALA A 386 12.59 -0.62 -26.01
C ALA A 386 11.32 0.12 -25.55
N VAL A 387 11.03 1.31 -26.10
CA VAL A 387 9.79 2.04 -25.80
C VAL A 387 8.58 1.27 -26.33
N ALA A 388 8.68 0.69 -27.53
CA ALA A 388 7.61 -0.12 -28.11
C ALA A 388 7.30 -1.37 -27.28
N ASP A 389 8.32 -2.02 -26.73
CA ASP A 389 8.16 -3.19 -25.87
C ASP A 389 7.49 -2.83 -24.54
N ARG A 390 7.95 -1.79 -23.88
CA ARG A 390 7.33 -1.25 -22.67
C ARG A 390 5.87 -0.86 -22.91
N TYR A 391 5.56 -0.23 -24.04
CA TYR A 391 4.20 0.13 -24.41
C TYR A 391 3.31 -1.12 -24.61
N ARG A 392 3.81 -2.14 -25.32
CA ARG A 392 3.09 -3.43 -25.47
C ARG A 392 2.84 -4.10 -24.12
N LYS A 393 3.84 -4.12 -23.24
CA LYS A 393 3.72 -4.67 -21.89
C LYS A 393 2.67 -3.93 -21.07
N MET A 394 2.68 -2.60 -21.08
CA MET A 394 1.69 -1.75 -20.42
C MET A 394 0.27 -2.04 -20.92
N LEU A 395 0.06 -2.13 -22.25
CA LEU A 395 -1.24 -2.44 -22.82
C LEU A 395 -1.68 -3.88 -22.50
N ALA A 396 -0.77 -4.83 -22.47
CA ALA A 396 -1.06 -6.21 -22.10
C ALA A 396 -1.57 -6.28 -20.64
N LEU A 397 -0.90 -5.60 -19.71
CA LEU A 397 -1.33 -5.51 -18.31
C LEU A 397 -2.69 -4.81 -18.16
N TYR A 398 -2.90 -3.74 -18.92
CA TYR A 398 -4.19 -3.02 -18.97
C TYR A 398 -5.33 -3.93 -19.43
N VAL A 399 -5.17 -4.58 -20.59
CA VAL A 399 -6.19 -5.48 -21.14
C VAL A 399 -6.44 -6.64 -20.20
N ALA A 400 -5.39 -7.21 -19.70
CA ALA A 400 -5.43 -8.37 -18.83
C ALA A 400 -6.15 -8.09 -17.51
N SER A 401 -5.78 -7.04 -16.78
CA SER A 401 -6.43 -6.66 -15.51
C SER A 401 -7.92 -6.35 -15.71
N ASN A 402 -8.28 -5.62 -16.78
CA ASN A 402 -9.67 -5.32 -17.09
C ASN A 402 -10.47 -6.59 -17.46
N THR A 403 -9.91 -7.45 -18.32
CA THR A 403 -10.60 -8.68 -18.76
C THR A 403 -10.89 -9.62 -17.61
N ILE A 404 -9.89 -9.87 -16.76
CA ILE A 404 -10.02 -10.79 -15.63
C ILE A 404 -11.05 -10.31 -14.63
N LEU A 405 -10.98 -9.04 -14.24
CA LEU A 405 -11.92 -8.47 -13.27
C LEU A 405 -13.33 -8.30 -13.85
N ASN A 406 -13.46 -8.04 -15.17
CA ASN A 406 -14.78 -7.91 -15.81
C ASN A 406 -15.44 -9.26 -16.09
N GLN A 407 -14.67 -10.27 -16.49
CA GLN A 407 -15.16 -11.61 -16.81
C GLN A 407 -15.16 -12.56 -15.60
N ASN A 408 -14.79 -12.07 -14.42
CA ASN A 408 -14.68 -12.88 -13.21
C ASN A 408 -13.75 -14.11 -13.35
N LYS A 409 -12.69 -13.98 -14.13
CA LYS A 409 -11.67 -15.01 -14.29
C LYS A 409 -10.64 -14.93 -13.14
N ILE A 410 -11.16 -14.93 -11.93
CA ILE A 410 -10.42 -14.79 -10.68
C ILE A 410 -10.48 -16.13 -9.97
N TRP A 411 -9.31 -16.67 -9.66
CA TRP A 411 -9.24 -17.87 -8.86
C TRP A 411 -9.57 -17.55 -7.39
N SER A 412 -10.60 -18.22 -6.86
CA SER A 412 -11.03 -18.00 -5.49
C SER A 412 -10.07 -18.65 -4.50
N TRP A 413 -9.98 -18.08 -3.29
CA TRP A 413 -9.19 -18.68 -2.22
C TRP A 413 -9.69 -20.08 -1.83
N LYS A 414 -10.98 -20.40 -2.02
CA LYS A 414 -11.56 -21.72 -1.80
C LYS A 414 -11.01 -22.76 -2.78
N GLU A 415 -10.84 -22.38 -4.05
CA GLU A 415 -10.20 -23.22 -5.06
C GLU A 415 -8.69 -23.28 -4.85
N PHE A 416 -8.09 -22.19 -4.35
CA PHE A 416 -6.68 -22.11 -4.06
C PHE A 416 -6.29 -22.99 -2.87
N GLY A 417 -7.04 -22.92 -1.75
CA GLY A 417 -6.78 -23.70 -0.53
C GLY A 417 -6.83 -25.22 -0.74
N GLN A 418 -7.56 -25.69 -1.73
CA GLN A 418 -7.61 -27.12 -2.08
C GLN A 418 -6.37 -27.60 -2.84
N LYS A 419 -5.50 -26.69 -3.31
CA LYS A 419 -4.31 -26.98 -4.13
C LYS A 419 -3.00 -26.47 -3.51
N LEU A 420 -3.05 -25.94 -2.29
CA LEU A 420 -1.91 -25.66 -1.43
C LEU A 420 -1.41 -26.97 -0.76
#